data_c306077101cd7129658fecd94e82aff9
#
_entry.id   c306077101cd7129658fecd94e82aff9
#
_cell.length_a   1.000
_cell.length_b   1.000
_cell.length_c   1.000
_cell.angle_alpha   90.00
_cell.angle_beta   90.00
_cell.angle_gamma   90.00
#
_symmetry.space_group_name_H-M   'P 1'
#
loop_
_entity.id
_entity.type
_entity.pdbx_description
1 polymer ?
#
loop_
_entity_poly.entity_id
_entity_poly.type
_entity_poly.pdbx_seq_one_letter_code
_entity_poly.pdbx_strand_id
1 'polypeptide(L)'
;NRISKNVAMHRRPPKSMHRLFSMKKGTDYCNSAHLYDALREEFGGAFVGRFEEDLTESEVLPKRFISREQSIYRDFIFKEAPTLLASNRMSAILNMNQVLVGTDKFGHFFEEGWVYFEKTYIQEAPLSDAIFFGFLTESMVYGAVTTGVFSYADLVANLNGMRFWNRVLAENPDVLTGQRIRPYVGCVNRRWQVQALFDWQEYIDLS
;
A
#
# COMPACT_ATOMS: atom_id res chain seq x y z
N ASN A 1 4.11 12.24 -13.30
CA ASN A 1 4.14 13.63 -12.84
C ASN A 1 2.81 14.39 -12.91
N ARG A 2 1.85 14.00 -13.75
CA ARG A 2 0.47 14.55 -13.75
C ARG A 2 -0.45 13.81 -12.78
N ILE A 3 -0.29 12.51 -12.62
CA ILE A 3 -1.14 11.66 -11.76
C ILE A 3 -0.93 12.03 -10.27
N SER A 4 0.31 12.16 -9.83
CA SER A 4 0.67 12.59 -8.46
C SER A 4 0.13 13.98 -8.10
N LYS A 5 0.10 14.91 -9.06
CA LYS A 5 -0.44 16.26 -8.83
C LYS A 5 -1.97 16.31 -8.78
N ASN A 6 -2.66 15.49 -9.54
CA ASN A 6 -4.12 15.54 -9.61
C ASN A 6 -4.80 14.84 -8.43
N VAL A 7 -4.21 13.78 -7.88
CA VAL A 7 -4.73 13.10 -6.68
C VAL A 7 -4.55 13.97 -5.42
N ALA A 8 -3.49 14.79 -5.36
CA ALA A 8 -3.24 15.70 -4.24
C ALA A 8 -4.10 16.99 -4.25
N MET A 9 -4.72 17.35 -5.38
CA MET A 9 -5.29 18.71 -5.57
C MET A 9 -6.74 18.90 -5.12
N HIS A 10 -7.49 17.86 -4.80
CA HIS A 10 -8.95 18.02 -4.59
C HIS A 10 -9.48 17.57 -3.22
N ARG A 11 -8.65 17.20 -2.26
CA ARG A 11 -9.10 16.91 -0.91
C ARG A 11 -8.62 17.93 0.11
N ARG A 12 -9.53 18.40 0.98
CA ARG A 12 -9.14 19.02 2.25
C ARG A 12 -8.25 17.97 2.97
N PRO A 13 -7.11 18.39 3.53
CA PRO A 13 -6.27 17.47 4.29
C PRO A 13 -7.15 16.74 5.31
N PRO A 14 -6.99 15.41 5.44
CA PRO A 14 -7.81 14.61 6.32
C PRO A 14 -7.72 15.11 7.76
N LYS A 15 -8.78 14.86 8.53
CA LYS A 15 -8.86 15.28 9.94
C LYS A 15 -7.71 14.72 10.78
N SER A 16 -7.18 13.55 10.41
CA SER A 16 -5.99 12.93 11.01
C SER A 16 -4.72 13.76 10.79
N MET A 17 -4.47 14.26 9.58
CA MET A 17 -3.35 15.17 9.31
C MET A 17 -3.50 16.51 10.04
N HIS A 18 -4.71 17.06 10.17
CA HIS A 18 -4.94 18.23 11.01
C HIS A 18 -4.60 17.98 12.49
N ARG A 19 -4.82 16.76 13.00
CA ARG A 19 -4.39 16.39 14.36
C ARG A 19 -2.88 16.36 14.53
N LEU A 20 -2.12 15.81 13.56
CA LEU A 20 -0.65 15.82 13.59
C LEU A 20 -0.07 17.24 13.66
N PHE A 21 -0.70 18.22 12.99
CA PHE A 21 -0.26 19.61 12.98
C PHE A 21 -0.84 20.46 14.12
N SER A 22 -1.86 19.96 14.85
CA SER A 22 -2.62 20.69 15.89
C SER A 22 -2.39 20.15 17.31
N MET A 23 -1.30 19.46 17.59
CA MET A 23 -1.03 18.86 18.92
C MET A 23 -0.81 19.91 20.01
N LYS A 24 -1.47 19.71 21.16
CA LYS A 24 -1.41 20.59 22.34
C LYS A 24 -0.03 20.64 22.96
N LYS A 25 0.32 21.79 23.59
CA LYS A 25 1.56 21.98 24.37
C LYS A 25 1.72 20.88 25.42
N GLY A 26 2.81 20.14 25.38
CA GLY A 26 3.19 19.13 26.37
C GLY A 26 3.31 17.69 25.86
N THR A 27 2.99 17.42 24.60
CA THR A 27 3.16 16.11 23.96
C THR A 27 4.48 16.01 23.20
N ASP A 28 4.96 14.79 23.03
CA ASP A 28 6.11 14.49 22.17
C ASP A 28 5.76 14.85 20.72
N TYR A 29 6.28 15.98 20.25
CA TYR A 29 5.88 16.64 19.01
C TYR A 29 6.23 15.84 17.75
N CYS A 30 7.14 14.86 17.84
CA CYS A 30 7.57 14.02 16.74
C CYS A 30 7.60 12.55 17.16
N ASN A 31 6.49 12.08 17.68
CA ASN A 31 6.36 10.67 18.03
C ASN A 31 6.13 9.85 16.76
N SER A 32 7.05 8.92 16.45
CA SER A 32 6.99 8.08 15.26
C SER A 32 5.75 7.18 15.22
N ALA A 33 5.36 6.60 16.36
CA ALA A 33 4.17 5.76 16.43
C ALA A 33 2.91 6.54 16.03
N HIS A 34 2.73 7.75 16.55
CA HIS A 34 1.59 8.60 16.16
C HIS A 34 1.62 8.99 14.68
N LEU A 35 2.80 9.19 14.09
CA LEU A 35 2.92 9.43 12.65
C LEU A 35 2.47 8.22 11.84
N TYR A 36 2.99 7.03 12.20
CA TYR A 36 2.61 5.80 11.51
C TYR A 36 1.13 5.47 11.68
N ASP A 37 0.56 5.64 12.88
CA ASP A 37 -0.88 5.44 13.10
C ASP A 37 -1.73 6.36 12.22
N ALA A 38 -1.37 7.64 12.12
CA ALA A 38 -2.09 8.57 11.28
C ALA A 38 -1.98 8.26 9.77
N LEU A 39 -0.81 7.81 9.32
CA LEU A 39 -0.62 7.39 7.92
C LEU A 39 -1.39 6.09 7.63
N ARG A 40 -1.42 5.14 8.57
CA ARG A 40 -2.21 3.91 8.42
C ARG A 40 -3.70 4.20 8.39
N GLU A 41 -4.20 5.12 9.23
CA GLU A 41 -5.61 5.56 9.18
C GLU A 41 -5.96 6.19 7.83
N GLU A 42 -5.02 6.85 7.18
CA GLU A 42 -5.22 7.51 5.89
C GLU A 42 -5.18 6.54 4.70
N PHE A 43 -4.20 5.62 4.69
CA PHE A 43 -3.98 4.73 3.54
C PHE A 43 -4.68 3.39 3.68
N GLY A 44 -4.87 2.91 4.91
CA GLY A 44 -5.43 1.61 5.20
C GLY A 44 -6.96 1.57 5.27
N GLY A 45 -7.49 0.37 5.32
CA GLY A 45 -8.92 0.07 5.52
C GLY A 45 -9.07 -1.33 6.10
N ALA A 46 -10.25 -1.70 6.57
CA ALA A 46 -10.45 -2.97 7.25
C ALA A 46 -10.40 -4.20 6.32
N PHE A 47 -10.75 -4.05 5.04
CA PHE A 47 -10.80 -5.14 4.05
C PHE A 47 -10.44 -4.70 2.63
N VAL A 48 -10.69 -3.44 2.30
CA VAL A 48 -10.27 -2.81 1.06
C VAL A 48 -9.61 -1.51 1.46
N GLY A 49 -8.38 -1.31 1.05
CA GLY A 49 -7.63 -0.11 1.37
C GLY A 49 -8.39 1.12 0.91
N ARG A 50 -8.54 2.11 1.77
CA ARG A 50 -9.23 3.36 1.42
C ARG A 50 -8.65 3.98 0.15
N PHE A 51 -7.34 3.86 -0.01
CA PHE A 51 -6.64 4.36 -1.20
C PHE A 51 -6.99 3.55 -2.46
N GLU A 52 -7.15 2.23 -2.34
CA GLU A 52 -7.61 1.36 -3.43
C GLU A 52 -9.02 1.73 -3.88
N GLU A 53 -9.94 1.95 -2.91
CA GLU A 53 -11.31 2.36 -3.19
C GLU A 53 -11.33 3.71 -3.92
N ASP A 54 -10.58 4.70 -3.43
CA ASP A 54 -10.45 6.01 -4.06
C ASP A 54 -9.93 5.93 -5.49
N LEU A 55 -8.95 5.06 -5.77
CA LEU A 55 -8.43 4.83 -7.11
C LEU A 55 -9.48 4.16 -8.01
N THR A 56 -10.18 3.17 -7.47
CA THR A 56 -11.21 2.42 -8.21
C THR A 56 -12.40 3.31 -8.55
N GLU A 57 -12.79 4.21 -7.68
CA GLU A 57 -13.94 5.12 -7.87
C GLU A 57 -13.57 6.42 -8.61
N SER A 58 -12.29 6.78 -8.69
CA SER A 58 -11.86 8.03 -9.33
C SER A 58 -12.30 8.10 -10.79
N GLU A 59 -13.04 9.12 -11.15
CA GLU A 59 -13.43 9.40 -12.54
C GLU A 59 -12.31 10.08 -13.35
N VAL A 60 -11.30 10.60 -12.68
CA VAL A 60 -10.22 11.39 -13.31
C VAL A 60 -9.08 10.50 -13.81
N LEU A 61 -8.90 9.33 -13.21
CA LEU A 61 -7.83 8.41 -13.57
C LEU A 61 -8.24 7.52 -14.74
N PRO A 62 -7.48 7.49 -15.84
CA PRO A 62 -7.71 6.54 -16.91
C PRO A 62 -7.46 5.12 -16.39
N LYS A 63 -8.51 4.32 -16.36
CA LYS A 63 -8.49 2.93 -15.89
C LYS A 63 -9.23 2.03 -16.86
N ARG A 64 -8.82 0.76 -16.88
CA ARG A 64 -9.46 -0.29 -17.66
C ARG A 64 -10.06 -1.31 -16.71
N PHE A 65 -11.30 -1.68 -16.96
CA PHE A 65 -11.94 -2.83 -16.32
C PHE A 65 -11.84 -4.03 -17.24
N ILE A 66 -11.43 -5.17 -16.71
CA ILE A 66 -11.48 -6.45 -17.41
C ILE A 66 -12.71 -7.17 -16.91
N SER A 67 -13.57 -7.63 -17.83
CA SER A 67 -14.71 -8.43 -17.42
C SER A 67 -14.25 -9.82 -17.00
N ARG A 68 -15.09 -10.53 -16.21
CA ARG A 68 -14.80 -11.91 -15.79
C ARG A 68 -14.50 -12.80 -17.00
N GLU A 69 -15.27 -12.67 -18.08
CA GLU A 69 -15.15 -13.47 -19.31
C GLU A 69 -13.80 -13.27 -20.02
N GLN A 70 -13.17 -12.11 -19.79
CA GLN A 70 -11.86 -11.76 -20.35
C GLN A 70 -10.71 -12.07 -19.38
N SER A 71 -11.01 -12.60 -18.19
CA SER A 71 -10.04 -12.86 -17.14
C SER A 71 -9.73 -14.36 -17.00
N ILE A 72 -8.74 -14.68 -16.19
CA ILE A 72 -8.43 -16.06 -15.79
C ILE A 72 -9.58 -16.72 -15.01
N TYR A 73 -10.48 -15.93 -14.45
CA TYR A 73 -11.61 -16.39 -13.63
C TYR A 73 -12.86 -16.79 -14.44
N ARG A 74 -12.81 -16.70 -15.78
CA ARG A 74 -13.97 -16.96 -16.65
C ARG A 74 -14.61 -18.33 -16.41
N ASP A 75 -13.78 -19.34 -16.17
CA ASP A 75 -14.20 -20.74 -16.00
C ASP A 75 -14.29 -21.18 -14.54
N PHE A 76 -14.00 -20.28 -13.56
CA PHE A 76 -14.03 -20.60 -12.13
C PHE A 76 -15.47 -20.80 -11.66
N ILE A 77 -15.67 -21.85 -10.85
CA ILE A 77 -16.93 -22.09 -10.13
C ILE A 77 -16.89 -21.44 -8.74
N PHE A 78 -18.05 -21.25 -8.11
CA PHE A 78 -18.17 -20.55 -6.83
C PHE A 78 -17.26 -21.10 -5.71
N LYS A 79 -17.01 -22.41 -5.70
CA LYS A 79 -16.12 -23.02 -4.70
C LYS A 79 -14.66 -22.65 -4.86
N GLU A 80 -14.23 -22.24 -6.05
CA GLU A 80 -12.84 -21.92 -6.36
C GLU A 80 -12.51 -20.46 -6.10
N ALA A 81 -13.48 -19.55 -6.26
CA ALA A 81 -13.31 -18.14 -6.05
C ALA A 81 -14.58 -17.51 -5.41
N PRO A 82 -14.96 -17.91 -4.20
CA PRO A 82 -16.26 -17.53 -3.65
C PRO A 82 -16.44 -16.03 -3.45
N THR A 83 -15.42 -15.35 -2.92
CA THR A 83 -15.50 -13.90 -2.66
C THR A 83 -15.54 -13.09 -3.94
N LEU A 84 -14.69 -13.44 -4.91
CA LEU A 84 -14.68 -12.80 -6.22
C LEU A 84 -16.00 -12.94 -6.93
N LEU A 85 -16.56 -14.16 -6.94
CA LEU A 85 -17.82 -14.45 -7.62
C LEU A 85 -19.03 -13.87 -6.89
N ALA A 86 -18.99 -13.76 -5.57
CA ALA A 86 -20.03 -13.11 -4.80
C ALA A 86 -20.05 -11.60 -4.99
N SER A 87 -18.88 -10.96 -5.04
CA SER A 87 -18.76 -9.52 -5.22
C SER A 87 -19.01 -9.07 -6.67
N ASN A 88 -18.79 -9.97 -7.62
CA ASN A 88 -18.77 -9.67 -9.08
C ASN A 88 -17.89 -8.45 -9.43
N ARG A 89 -16.90 -8.15 -8.59
CA ARG A 89 -15.99 -7.02 -8.76
C ARG A 89 -14.60 -7.53 -9.15
N MET A 90 -14.11 -7.04 -10.26
CA MET A 90 -12.73 -7.19 -10.68
C MET A 90 -12.00 -5.89 -10.40
N SER A 91 -10.75 -5.98 -9.93
CA SER A 91 -9.90 -4.82 -9.73
C SER A 91 -9.73 -4.04 -11.03
N ALA A 92 -9.80 -2.72 -10.95
CA ALA A 92 -9.48 -1.88 -12.09
C ALA A 92 -7.97 -1.94 -12.38
N ILE A 93 -7.60 -1.76 -13.64
CA ILE A 93 -6.19 -1.72 -14.05
C ILE A 93 -5.83 -0.28 -14.40
N LEU A 94 -4.80 0.22 -13.76
CA LEU A 94 -4.18 1.51 -14.03
C LEU A 94 -2.94 1.32 -14.92
N ASN A 95 -2.69 2.26 -15.81
CA ASN A 95 -1.41 2.34 -16.51
C ASN A 95 -0.53 3.36 -15.76
N MET A 96 0.47 2.85 -15.07
CA MET A 96 1.42 3.65 -14.31
C MET A 96 2.78 3.61 -15.03
N ASN A 97 2.99 4.58 -15.89
CA ASN A 97 4.25 4.70 -16.67
C ASN A 97 4.57 3.44 -17.50
N GLN A 98 3.59 2.94 -18.24
CA GLN A 98 3.63 1.75 -19.09
C GLN A 98 3.56 0.41 -18.33
N VAL A 99 3.52 0.42 -17.01
CA VAL A 99 3.25 -0.77 -16.20
C VAL A 99 1.77 -0.84 -15.90
N LEU A 100 1.17 -1.99 -16.15
CA LEU A 100 -0.24 -2.25 -15.83
C LEU A 100 -0.33 -2.76 -14.39
N VAL A 101 -1.00 -2.00 -13.53
CA VAL A 101 -1.13 -2.30 -12.09
C VAL A 101 -2.60 -2.41 -11.73
N GLY A 102 -2.99 -3.52 -11.13
CA GLY A 102 -4.31 -3.68 -10.55
C GLY A 102 -4.50 -2.77 -9.33
N THR A 103 -5.69 -2.23 -9.13
CA THR A 103 -5.97 -1.36 -7.97
C THR A 103 -5.85 -2.10 -6.63
N ASP A 104 -6.07 -3.41 -6.61
CA ASP A 104 -5.85 -4.29 -5.47
C ASP A 104 -4.39 -4.27 -4.95
N LYS A 105 -3.41 -4.05 -5.84
CA LYS A 105 -2.00 -3.98 -5.46
C LYS A 105 -1.69 -2.81 -4.51
N PHE A 106 -2.52 -1.79 -4.48
CA PHE A 106 -2.37 -0.69 -3.53
C PHE A 106 -2.82 -1.07 -2.12
N GLY A 107 -3.84 -1.92 -1.98
CA GLY A 107 -4.19 -2.55 -0.71
C GLY A 107 -3.01 -3.36 -0.17
N HIS A 108 -2.49 -4.29 -0.97
CA HIS A 108 -1.28 -5.05 -0.65
C HIS A 108 -0.10 -4.15 -0.27
N PHE A 109 0.15 -3.09 -1.04
CA PHE A 109 1.24 -2.16 -0.78
C PHE A 109 1.11 -1.45 0.58
N PHE A 110 -0.06 -0.93 0.92
CA PHE A 110 -0.20 -0.15 2.15
C PHE A 110 -0.51 -1.01 3.37
N GLU A 111 -1.34 -2.05 3.25
CA GLU A 111 -1.78 -2.86 4.38
C GLU A 111 -0.84 -4.01 4.69
N GLU A 112 -0.64 -4.93 3.76
CA GLU A 112 0.29 -6.04 3.96
C GLU A 112 1.74 -5.56 3.99
N GLY A 113 2.07 -4.52 3.23
CA GLY A 113 3.37 -3.86 3.31
C GLY A 113 3.66 -3.32 4.69
N TRP A 114 2.64 -2.80 5.42
CA TRP A 114 2.78 -2.46 6.83
C TRP A 114 3.09 -3.69 7.70
N VAL A 115 2.39 -4.80 7.50
CA VAL A 115 2.64 -6.03 8.26
C VAL A 115 4.08 -6.52 8.07
N TYR A 116 4.60 -6.44 6.84
CA TYR A 116 6.00 -6.76 6.56
C TYR A 116 6.96 -5.82 7.28
N PHE A 117 6.68 -4.52 7.24
CA PHE A 117 7.46 -3.50 7.95
C PHE A 117 7.45 -3.72 9.47
N GLU A 118 6.28 -3.95 10.05
CA GLU A 118 6.13 -4.20 11.47
C GLU A 118 6.91 -5.45 11.91
N LYS A 119 6.77 -6.55 11.18
CA LYS A 119 7.53 -7.79 11.50
C LYS A 119 9.03 -7.59 11.38
N THR A 120 9.48 -7.00 10.28
CA THR A 120 10.92 -6.94 9.96
C THR A 120 11.66 -5.87 10.75
N TYR A 121 11.07 -4.68 10.91
CA TYR A 121 11.77 -3.53 11.48
C TYR A 121 11.32 -3.15 12.89
N ILE A 122 10.06 -3.40 13.26
CA ILE A 122 9.58 -3.10 14.62
C ILE A 122 9.78 -4.29 15.55
N GLN A 123 9.46 -5.51 15.07
CA GLN A 123 9.63 -6.75 15.82
C GLN A 123 11.02 -7.40 15.64
N GLU A 124 11.86 -6.82 14.76
CA GLU A 124 13.22 -7.29 14.47
C GLU A 124 13.27 -8.76 13.97
N ALA A 125 12.19 -9.24 13.37
CA ALA A 125 12.14 -10.57 12.80
C ALA A 125 12.90 -10.63 11.45
N PRO A 126 13.47 -11.79 11.08
CA PRO A 126 14.07 -11.96 9.77
C PRO A 126 13.10 -11.64 8.64
N LEU A 127 13.58 -11.02 7.56
CA LEU A 127 12.76 -10.73 6.37
C LEU A 127 12.07 -12.00 5.82
N SER A 128 12.74 -13.16 5.91
CA SER A 128 12.16 -14.44 5.53
C SER A 128 10.84 -14.75 6.21
N ASP A 129 10.65 -14.32 7.46
CA ASP A 129 9.44 -14.58 8.23
C ASP A 129 8.28 -13.70 7.74
N ALA A 130 8.56 -12.46 7.35
CA ALA A 130 7.57 -11.60 6.71
C ALA A 130 7.16 -12.14 5.33
N ILE A 131 8.13 -12.57 4.51
CA ILE A 131 7.86 -13.17 3.19
C ILE A 131 7.08 -14.48 3.34
N PHE A 132 7.46 -15.33 4.29
CA PHE A 132 6.74 -16.58 4.56
C PHE A 132 5.31 -16.33 5.04
N PHE A 133 5.11 -15.33 5.88
CA PHE A 133 3.76 -14.91 6.29
C PHE A 133 2.92 -14.47 5.09
N GLY A 134 3.47 -13.64 4.19
CA GLY A 134 2.77 -13.24 2.96
C GLY A 134 2.47 -14.43 2.04
N PHE A 135 3.41 -15.36 1.90
CA PHE A 135 3.19 -16.59 1.15
C PHE A 135 2.04 -17.42 1.74
N LEU A 136 1.98 -17.57 3.06
CA LEU A 136 0.88 -18.29 3.73
C LEU A 136 -0.44 -17.58 3.55
N THR A 137 -0.49 -16.26 3.77
CA THR A 137 -1.72 -15.46 3.59
C THR A 137 -2.22 -15.54 2.16
N GLU A 138 -1.34 -15.39 1.19
CA GLU A 138 -1.68 -15.52 -0.23
C GLU A 138 -2.16 -16.92 -0.59
N SER A 139 -1.48 -17.95 -0.06
CA SER A 139 -1.86 -19.34 -0.36
C SER A 139 -3.17 -19.77 0.31
N MET A 140 -3.42 -19.35 1.55
CA MET A 140 -4.51 -19.86 2.38
C MET A 140 -5.72 -18.93 2.44
N VAL A 141 -5.49 -17.63 2.57
CA VAL A 141 -6.55 -16.64 2.79
C VAL A 141 -7.01 -16.03 1.47
N TYR A 142 -6.08 -15.44 0.73
CA TYR A 142 -6.41 -14.76 -0.53
C TYR A 142 -6.49 -15.71 -1.71
N GLY A 143 -5.57 -16.67 -1.85
CA GLY A 143 -5.56 -17.61 -2.94
C GLY A 143 -6.66 -18.69 -2.83
N ALA A 144 -6.65 -19.48 -1.77
CA ALA A 144 -7.55 -20.65 -1.67
C ALA A 144 -8.98 -20.30 -1.28
N VAL A 145 -9.19 -19.23 -0.45
CA VAL A 145 -10.50 -18.94 0.15
C VAL A 145 -11.22 -17.79 -0.56
N THR A 146 -10.51 -16.84 -1.17
CA THR A 146 -11.13 -15.63 -1.73
C THR A 146 -11.12 -15.60 -3.25
N THR A 147 -9.96 -15.65 -3.86
CA THR A 147 -9.81 -15.49 -5.32
C THR A 147 -9.48 -16.78 -6.07
N GLY A 148 -9.00 -17.80 -5.38
CA GLY A 148 -8.59 -19.08 -5.98
C GLY A 148 -7.27 -19.00 -6.75
N VAL A 149 -6.54 -17.88 -6.67
CA VAL A 149 -5.30 -17.67 -7.42
C VAL A 149 -4.21 -17.12 -6.52
N PHE A 150 -3.06 -17.76 -6.51
CA PHE A 150 -1.85 -17.26 -5.89
C PHE A 150 -1.19 -16.20 -6.78
N SER A 151 -0.86 -15.04 -6.24
CA SER A 151 -0.31 -13.94 -6.99
C SER A 151 1.08 -13.53 -6.47
N TYR A 152 2.12 -13.74 -7.28
CA TYR A 152 3.45 -13.19 -6.98
C TYR A 152 3.47 -11.67 -6.98
N ALA A 153 2.62 -11.03 -7.77
CA ALA A 153 2.53 -9.57 -7.81
C ALA A 153 2.06 -8.99 -6.45
N ASP A 154 1.28 -9.74 -5.67
CA ASP A 154 0.85 -9.36 -4.32
C ASP A 154 2.04 -9.38 -3.36
N LEU A 155 2.87 -10.42 -3.43
CA LEU A 155 4.10 -10.49 -2.62
C LEU A 155 5.08 -9.37 -2.96
N VAL A 156 5.21 -9.02 -4.24
CA VAL A 156 6.03 -7.89 -4.68
C VAL A 156 5.46 -6.56 -4.18
N ALA A 157 4.14 -6.40 -4.23
CA ALA A 157 3.48 -5.21 -3.68
C ALA A 157 3.69 -5.10 -2.16
N ASN A 158 3.56 -6.21 -1.41
CA ASN A 158 3.84 -6.27 0.02
C ASN A 158 5.28 -5.86 0.34
N LEU A 159 6.26 -6.39 -0.39
CA LEU A 159 7.68 -6.06 -0.20
C LEU A 159 7.97 -4.58 -0.50
N ASN A 160 7.43 -4.06 -1.59
CA ASN A 160 7.60 -2.66 -1.94
C ASN A 160 6.86 -1.73 -0.96
N GLY A 161 5.72 -2.15 -0.43
CA GLY A 161 5.03 -1.48 0.66
C GLY A 161 5.86 -1.41 1.94
N MET A 162 6.53 -2.50 2.33
CA MET A 162 7.49 -2.48 3.44
C MET A 162 8.60 -1.45 3.23
N ARG A 163 9.15 -1.36 2.02
CA ARG A 163 10.17 -0.36 1.66
C ARG A 163 9.65 1.06 1.78
N PHE A 164 8.41 1.30 1.35
CA PHE A 164 7.73 2.59 1.54
C PHE A 164 7.60 2.95 3.01
N TRP A 165 7.08 2.04 3.85
CA TRP A 165 6.89 2.29 5.27
C TRP A 165 8.23 2.54 5.99
N ASN A 166 9.29 1.79 5.65
CA ASN A 166 10.63 2.07 6.15
C ASN A 166 11.11 3.47 5.73
N ARG A 167 10.87 3.87 4.49
CA ARG A 167 11.32 5.18 3.98
C ARG A 167 10.55 6.36 4.55
N VAL A 168 9.40 6.17 5.17
CA VAL A 168 8.69 7.27 5.84
C VAL A 168 9.63 8.04 6.76
N LEU A 169 10.36 7.34 7.62
CA LEU A 169 11.37 7.94 8.50
C LEU A 169 12.81 7.51 8.14
N ALA A 170 12.98 6.49 7.31
CA ALA A 170 14.26 5.92 6.86
C ALA A 170 15.23 5.59 8.02
N GLU A 171 14.68 5.05 9.10
CA GLU A 171 15.48 4.66 10.28
C GLU A 171 16.41 3.47 9.97
N ASN A 172 16.02 2.64 9.01
CA ASN A 172 16.80 1.48 8.55
C ASN A 172 17.22 1.63 7.08
N PRO A 173 18.30 0.96 6.64
CA PRO A 173 18.64 0.86 5.23
C PRO A 173 17.50 0.22 4.42
N ASP A 174 17.44 0.53 3.12
CA ASP A 174 16.53 -0.15 2.18
C ASP A 174 16.89 -1.63 2.06
N VAL A 175 15.93 -2.52 2.18
CA VAL A 175 16.14 -3.96 2.27
C VAL A 175 16.70 -4.58 0.96
N LEU A 176 16.41 -3.98 -0.19
CA LEU A 176 16.89 -4.48 -1.47
C LEU A 176 18.29 -3.99 -1.81
N THR A 177 18.59 -2.73 -1.48
CA THR A 177 19.85 -2.10 -1.85
C THR A 177 20.87 -2.08 -0.73
N GLY A 178 20.45 -2.25 0.52
CA GLY A 178 21.28 -2.09 1.71
C GLY A 178 21.75 -0.65 1.96
N GLN A 179 21.25 0.31 1.17
CA GLN A 179 21.67 1.69 1.25
C GLN A 179 20.75 2.53 2.18
N ARG A 180 21.33 3.51 2.83
CA ARG A 180 20.54 4.54 3.51
C ARG A 180 19.89 5.46 2.50
N ILE A 181 18.58 5.65 2.64
CA ILE A 181 17.76 6.46 1.76
C ILE A 181 17.29 7.73 2.47
N ARG A 182 16.96 8.76 1.69
CA ARG A 182 16.40 9.99 2.26
C ARG A 182 14.95 9.74 2.72
N PRO A 183 14.57 10.11 3.96
CA PRO A 183 13.22 9.94 4.46
C PRO A 183 12.22 10.81 3.70
N TYR A 184 10.96 10.37 3.67
CA TYR A 184 9.86 11.20 3.20
C TYR A 184 9.49 12.30 4.20
N VAL A 185 9.61 12.00 5.50
CA VAL A 185 9.21 12.88 6.59
C VAL A 185 10.35 12.96 7.61
N GLY A 186 10.58 14.16 8.13
CA GLY A 186 11.56 14.39 9.21
C GLY A 186 11.03 15.36 10.24
N CYS A 187 11.53 15.23 11.47
CA CYS A 187 11.20 16.15 12.55
C CYS A 187 12.13 17.37 12.51
N VAL A 188 11.57 18.53 12.20
CA VAL A 188 12.29 19.80 12.18
C VAL A 188 11.55 20.80 13.07
N ASN A 189 12.26 21.38 14.03
CA ASN A 189 11.69 22.32 14.99
C ASN A 189 10.42 21.80 15.68
N ARG A 190 10.45 20.53 16.12
CA ARG A 190 9.34 19.82 16.77
C ARG A 190 8.08 19.70 15.89
N ARG A 191 8.24 19.64 14.57
CA ARG A 191 7.14 19.44 13.62
C ARG A 191 7.56 18.48 12.54
N TRP A 192 6.64 17.65 12.10
CA TRP A 192 6.84 16.81 10.94
C TRP A 192 6.87 17.67 9.67
N GLN A 193 7.89 17.47 8.86
CA GLN A 193 8.06 18.16 7.58
C GLN A 193 8.39 17.17 6.48
N VAL A 194 7.85 17.40 5.30
CA VAL A 194 8.18 16.61 4.11
C VAL A 194 9.63 16.91 3.71
N GLN A 195 10.42 15.84 3.58
CA GLN A 195 11.85 15.88 3.22
C GLN A 195 12.10 15.41 1.79
N ALA A 196 11.25 14.55 1.25
CA ALA A 196 11.32 14.06 -0.12
C ALA A 196 9.93 13.93 -0.71
N LEU A 197 9.81 14.06 -2.03
CA LEU A 197 8.56 13.77 -2.73
C LEU A 197 8.44 12.26 -2.96
N PHE A 198 7.21 11.79 -2.89
CA PHE A 198 6.89 10.42 -3.22
C PHE A 198 6.82 10.24 -4.74
N ASP A 199 7.42 9.16 -5.24
CA ASP A 199 7.33 8.76 -6.65
C ASP A 199 7.02 7.26 -6.73
N TRP A 200 5.94 6.92 -7.42
CA TRP A 200 5.57 5.53 -7.64
C TRP A 200 6.60 4.73 -8.43
N GLN A 201 7.39 5.39 -9.28
CA GLN A 201 8.42 4.72 -10.09
C GLN A 201 9.49 4.01 -9.25
N GLU A 202 9.66 4.44 -7.99
CA GLU A 202 10.59 3.80 -7.07
C GLU A 202 10.09 2.45 -6.54
N TYR A 203 8.80 2.14 -6.73
CA TYR A 203 8.11 0.96 -6.17
C TYR A 203 7.44 0.10 -7.23
N ILE A 204 7.29 0.60 -8.45
CA ILE A 204 6.71 -0.15 -9.57
C ILE A 204 7.85 -0.66 -10.41
N ASP A 205 8.06 -1.97 -10.32
CA ASP A 205 9.10 -2.67 -11.06
C ASP A 205 8.53 -3.22 -12.37
N LEU A 206 9.37 -3.23 -13.41
CA LEU A 206 9.08 -3.81 -14.72
C LEU A 206 9.46 -5.30 -14.81
N SER A 207 10.07 -5.86 -13.75
CA SER A 207 10.52 -7.26 -13.73
C SER A 207 9.40 -8.25 -13.51
#